data_751317dff8f77501fd7b182de3d388c0
#
_entry.id   751317dff8f77501fd7b182de3d388c0
#
_cell.length_a   1.000
_cell.length_b   1.000
_cell.length_c   1.000
_cell.angle_alpha   90.00
_cell.angle_beta   90.00
_cell.angle_gamma   90.00
#
_symmetry.space_group_name_H-M   'P 1'
#
loop_
_entity.id
_entity.type
_entity.pdbx_description
1 polymer ?
#
loop_
_entity_poly.entity_id
_entity_poly.type
_entity_poly.pdbx_seq_one_letter_code
_entity_poly.pdbx_strand_id
1 'polypeptide(L)'
;PGTVRITQKRRKCLVDEYKKLLSVCDGDSHHIVPDMVYRLGSRPKGAGMNSTANRIPNAPTLNEGMAVCLTKNQHGKGRDGIHADLKASLDDLGDRYTPNGTAPLGAILEVSKQSIDKISDLPEDCKKLAKSKLGTQVQQKNRDPEQPGRTRENSLPS
;
A
#
# COMPACT_ATOMS: atom_id res chain seq x y z
N PRO A 1 -20.20 25.19 19.64
CA PRO A 1 -19.06 24.50 20.02
C PRO A 1 -18.97 23.09 19.51
N GLY A 2 -19.99 22.39 19.43
CA GLY A 2 -19.88 21.09 18.95
C GLY A 2 -19.25 20.98 17.60
N THR A 3 -19.32 22.03 16.84
CA THR A 3 -18.81 21.96 15.54
C THR A 3 -17.39 21.67 15.46
N VAL A 4 -16.61 22.19 16.30
CA VAL A 4 -15.19 21.99 16.27
C VAL A 4 -14.84 20.56 16.34
N ARG A 5 -15.41 19.83 17.19
CA ARG A 5 -15.04 18.53 17.35
C ARG A 5 -15.50 17.76 16.23
N ILE A 6 -16.57 18.04 15.69
CA ILE A 6 -17.05 17.33 14.61
C ILE A 6 -16.03 17.35 13.58
N THR A 7 -15.41 18.43 13.40
CA THR A 7 -14.43 18.52 12.37
C THR A 7 -13.39 17.54 12.52
N GLN A 8 -12.93 17.31 13.66
CA GLN A 8 -11.92 16.42 13.78
C GLN A 8 -12.33 15.09 13.48
N LYS A 9 -13.47 14.75 13.73
CA LYS A 9 -13.78 13.49 13.53
C LYS A 9 -13.78 13.18 12.20
N ARG A 10 -13.84 14.01 11.46
CA ARG A 10 -13.88 13.77 10.19
C ARG A 10 -12.75 13.06 9.77
N ARG A 11 -11.88 12.95 10.48
CA ARG A 11 -10.79 12.26 10.22
C ARG A 11 -11.19 10.90 10.32
N LYS A 12 -12.27 10.51 9.86
CA LYS A 12 -12.65 9.23 10.00
C LYS A 12 -11.76 8.44 9.14
N CYS A 13 -11.58 7.23 9.44
CA CYS A 13 -10.76 6.32 8.70
C CYS A 13 -11.37 5.98 7.36
N LEU A 14 -10.64 6.19 6.30
CA LEU A 14 -11.07 5.80 4.97
C LEU A 14 -10.08 4.79 4.42
N VAL A 15 -10.54 3.56 4.24
CA VAL A 15 -9.73 2.47 3.67
C VAL A 15 -10.56 1.82 2.58
N ASP A 16 -10.07 1.80 1.36
CA ASP A 16 -10.78 1.20 0.23
C ASP A 16 -9.80 1.03 -0.92
N GLU A 17 -10.28 0.53 -2.04
CA GLU A 17 -9.47 0.45 -3.24
C GLU A 17 -9.01 1.86 -3.64
N TYR A 18 -7.79 1.92 -4.15
CA TYR A 18 -7.12 3.19 -4.45
C TYR A 18 -8.00 4.17 -5.24
N LYS A 19 -8.60 3.70 -6.32
CA LYS A 19 -9.42 4.57 -7.15
C LYS A 19 -10.62 5.13 -6.38
N LYS A 20 -11.23 4.33 -5.54
CA LYS A 20 -12.38 4.78 -4.77
C LYS A 20 -11.99 5.84 -3.77
N LEU A 21 -10.81 5.72 -3.17
CA LEU A 21 -10.35 6.71 -2.23
C LEU A 21 -10.01 8.04 -2.88
N LEU A 22 -9.53 8.03 -4.12
CA LEU A 22 -9.15 9.26 -4.79
C LEU A 22 -10.28 10.29 -4.81
N SER A 23 -11.52 9.85 -4.87
CA SER A 23 -12.66 10.75 -4.95
C SER A 23 -13.14 11.27 -3.59
N VAL A 24 -12.73 10.66 -2.50
CA VAL A 24 -13.22 11.03 -1.17
C VAL A 24 -12.14 11.38 -0.16
N CYS A 25 -10.88 11.15 -0.48
CA CYS A 25 -9.77 11.42 0.44
C CYS A 25 -9.27 12.85 0.25
N ASP A 26 -9.28 13.64 1.32
CA ASP A 26 -8.79 14.99 1.26
C ASP A 26 -7.27 15.06 1.24
N GLY A 27 -6.61 14.04 1.61
CA GLY A 27 -5.15 13.97 1.59
C GLY A 27 -4.66 13.09 0.46
N ASP A 28 -3.78 12.18 0.78
CA ASP A 28 -3.20 11.26 -0.19
C ASP A 28 -3.78 9.87 -0.01
N SER A 29 -4.16 9.25 -1.11
CA SER A 29 -4.58 7.86 -1.10
C SER A 29 -3.29 7.03 -1.16
N HIS A 30 -2.97 6.35 -0.07
CA HIS A 30 -1.71 5.63 0.08
C HIS A 30 -1.94 4.13 -0.09
N HIS A 31 -1.33 3.53 -1.10
CA HIS A 31 -1.38 2.08 -1.26
C HIS A 31 -0.69 1.43 -0.07
N ILE A 32 -1.37 0.52 0.61
CA ILE A 32 -0.79 -0.16 1.78
C ILE A 32 0.38 -1.04 1.32
N VAL A 33 0.15 -1.81 0.25
CA VAL A 33 1.24 -2.51 -0.42
C VAL A 33 1.56 -1.66 -1.66
N PRO A 34 2.78 -1.16 -1.81
CA PRO A 34 3.11 -0.33 -2.95
C PRO A 34 2.83 -1.04 -4.27
N ASP A 35 2.29 -0.29 -5.22
CA ASP A 35 1.92 -0.87 -6.51
C ASP A 35 3.07 -1.54 -7.24
N MET A 36 4.30 -1.06 -7.05
CA MET A 36 5.47 -1.65 -7.70
C MET A 36 5.66 -3.12 -7.35
N VAL A 37 5.17 -3.55 -6.18
CA VAL A 37 5.30 -4.93 -5.72
C VAL A 37 4.67 -5.88 -6.74
N TYR A 38 3.56 -5.46 -7.32
CA TYR A 38 2.79 -6.29 -8.23
C TYR A 38 3.17 -6.13 -9.69
N ARG A 39 3.98 -5.11 -10.02
CA ARG A 39 4.31 -4.82 -11.41
C ARG A 39 5.54 -5.57 -11.90
N LEU A 40 5.51 -5.92 -13.16
CA LEU A 40 6.67 -6.49 -13.83
C LEU A 40 7.33 -5.43 -14.73
N GLY A 41 6.77 -4.25 -14.76
CA GLY A 41 7.28 -3.16 -15.61
C GLY A 41 6.94 -1.79 -15.05
N SER A 42 6.84 -0.80 -15.91
CA SER A 42 6.59 0.57 -15.50
C SER A 42 5.18 0.78 -14.96
N ARG A 43 5.02 1.84 -14.20
CA ARG A 43 3.73 2.17 -13.62
C ARG A 43 2.73 2.50 -14.71
N PRO A 44 1.54 1.90 -14.71
CA PRO A 44 0.51 2.20 -15.69
C PRO A 44 -0.02 3.62 -15.52
N LYS A 45 -0.47 4.24 -16.59
CA LYS A 45 -1.01 5.58 -16.57
C LYS A 45 -2.35 5.62 -17.30
N GLY A 46 -3.17 6.60 -16.99
CA GLY A 46 -4.45 6.80 -17.63
C GLY A 46 -5.31 5.55 -17.64
N ALA A 47 -5.76 5.14 -18.80
CA ALA A 47 -6.60 3.95 -18.91
C ALA A 47 -5.88 2.68 -18.48
N GLY A 48 -4.56 2.68 -18.52
CA GLY A 48 -3.77 1.52 -18.11
C GLY A 48 -3.78 1.25 -16.61
N MET A 49 -4.24 2.21 -15.81
CA MET A 49 -4.31 2.04 -14.36
C MET A 49 -5.19 0.87 -13.95
N ASN A 50 -6.10 0.44 -14.82
CA ASN A 50 -6.95 -0.69 -14.53
C ASN A 50 -6.50 -1.96 -15.27
N SER A 51 -5.34 -1.93 -15.91
CA SER A 51 -4.84 -3.06 -16.68
C SER A 51 -4.16 -4.09 -15.81
N THR A 52 -4.36 -5.36 -16.16
CA THR A 52 -3.65 -6.45 -15.49
C THR A 52 -2.36 -6.79 -16.23
N ALA A 53 -2.08 -6.15 -17.37
CA ALA A 53 -0.87 -6.43 -18.13
C ALA A 53 0.37 -6.06 -17.34
N ASN A 54 1.42 -6.82 -17.49
CA ASN A 54 2.69 -6.59 -16.81
C ASN A 54 2.59 -6.60 -15.29
N ARG A 55 1.76 -7.50 -14.77
CA ARG A 55 1.62 -7.71 -13.34
C ARG A 55 1.76 -9.19 -13.03
N ILE A 56 2.14 -9.49 -11.81
CA ILE A 56 2.19 -10.88 -11.37
C ILE A 56 0.76 -11.43 -11.34
N PRO A 57 0.59 -12.76 -11.44
CA PRO A 57 -0.74 -13.35 -11.54
C PRO A 57 -1.66 -12.99 -10.37
N ASN A 58 -2.89 -12.70 -10.70
CA ASN A 58 -3.94 -12.39 -9.71
C ASN A 58 -3.67 -11.17 -8.83
N ALA A 59 -2.77 -10.31 -9.24
CA ALA A 59 -2.50 -9.11 -8.47
C ALA A 59 -3.60 -8.07 -8.68
N PRO A 60 -3.88 -7.23 -7.68
CA PRO A 60 -4.78 -6.11 -7.91
C PRO A 60 -4.15 -5.14 -8.90
N THR A 61 -4.97 -4.44 -9.65
CA THR A 61 -4.48 -3.39 -10.55
C THR A 61 -4.14 -2.16 -9.70
N LEU A 62 -3.57 -1.15 -10.32
CA LEU A 62 -3.24 0.09 -9.62
C LEU A 62 -4.51 0.66 -8.97
N ASN A 63 -5.63 0.66 -9.67
CA ASN A 63 -6.89 1.17 -9.14
C ASN A 63 -7.49 0.31 -8.04
N GLU A 64 -7.24 -0.97 -8.06
CA GLU A 64 -7.80 -1.91 -7.08
C GLU A 64 -6.99 -2.04 -5.80
N GLY A 65 -5.72 -1.68 -5.85
CA GLY A 65 -4.86 -1.86 -4.67
C GLY A 65 -5.44 -1.24 -3.43
N MET A 66 -5.42 -1.96 -2.31
CA MET A 66 -6.01 -1.46 -1.07
C MET A 66 -5.21 -0.27 -0.57
N ALA A 67 -5.91 0.79 -0.21
CA ALA A 67 -5.29 2.05 0.16
C ALA A 67 -5.94 2.66 1.40
N VAL A 68 -5.20 3.52 2.08
CA VAL A 68 -5.69 4.25 3.24
C VAL A 68 -5.51 5.73 2.99
N CYS A 69 -6.49 6.53 3.39
CA CYS A 69 -6.41 7.98 3.23
C CYS A 69 -5.54 8.57 4.32
N LEU A 70 -4.48 9.26 3.96
CA LEU A 70 -3.54 9.86 4.90
C LEU A 70 -3.42 11.35 4.64
N THR A 71 -3.02 12.10 5.66
CA THR A 71 -2.67 13.50 5.44
C THR A 71 -1.35 13.51 4.68
N LYS A 72 -1.01 14.65 4.12
CA LYS A 72 0.24 14.77 3.40
C LYS A 72 1.44 14.53 4.32
N ASN A 73 1.34 14.95 5.57
CA ASN A 73 2.44 14.71 6.51
C ASN A 73 2.56 13.22 6.86
N GLN A 74 1.45 12.52 7.03
CA GLN A 74 1.48 11.09 7.31
C GLN A 74 2.07 10.30 6.14
N HIS A 75 1.68 10.64 4.92
CA HIS A 75 2.15 9.94 3.73
C HIS A 75 3.62 10.30 3.46
N GLY A 76 3.96 11.54 3.64
CA GLY A 76 5.35 11.98 3.60
C GLY A 76 5.76 12.78 2.42
N LYS A 77 6.34 13.93 2.71
CA LYS A 77 6.97 14.68 1.73
C LYS A 77 8.37 14.56 2.18
N GLY A 78 9.24 14.03 1.41
CA GLY A 78 10.63 13.85 1.77
C GLY A 78 10.83 12.64 2.66
N ARG A 79 11.52 12.79 3.76
CA ARG A 79 11.92 11.66 4.55
C ARG A 79 11.06 11.25 5.70
N ASP A 80 10.17 12.09 6.11
CA ASP A 80 9.48 11.88 7.38
C ASP A 80 8.14 11.17 7.32
N GLY A 81 7.71 10.72 6.21
CA GLY A 81 6.42 10.06 6.12
C GLY A 81 6.55 8.56 6.00
N ILE A 82 5.40 7.91 6.04
CA ILE A 82 5.36 6.46 5.98
C ILE A 82 5.82 5.93 4.63
N HIS A 83 5.72 6.72 3.58
CA HIS A 83 6.16 6.29 2.25
C HIS A 83 7.66 5.99 2.24
N ALA A 84 8.46 6.87 2.83
CA ALA A 84 9.91 6.67 2.89
C ALA A 84 10.26 5.49 3.80
N ASP A 85 9.55 5.34 4.92
CA ASP A 85 9.79 4.25 5.85
C ASP A 85 9.49 2.90 5.20
N LEU A 86 8.36 2.80 4.51
CA LEU A 86 7.97 1.57 3.85
C LEU A 86 8.95 1.23 2.72
N LYS A 87 9.40 2.24 1.98
CA LYS A 87 10.35 2.03 0.91
C LYS A 87 11.66 1.46 1.47
N ALA A 88 12.15 2.02 2.56
CA ALA A 88 13.38 1.56 3.20
C ALA A 88 13.22 0.13 3.74
N SER A 89 12.07 -0.18 4.35
CA SER A 89 11.82 -1.50 4.89
C SER A 89 11.73 -2.56 3.80
N LEU A 90 11.12 -2.25 2.67
CA LEU A 90 11.03 -3.18 1.56
C LEU A 90 12.39 -3.38 0.90
N ASP A 91 13.17 -2.31 0.79
CA ASP A 91 14.50 -2.40 0.21
C ASP A 91 15.37 -3.35 1.06
N ASP A 92 15.30 -3.19 2.37
CA ASP A 92 16.02 -4.03 3.31
C ASP A 92 15.54 -5.49 3.22
N LEU A 93 14.24 -5.70 3.11
CA LEU A 93 13.68 -7.03 2.98
C LEU A 93 14.20 -7.71 1.71
N GLY A 94 14.25 -6.98 0.60
CA GLY A 94 14.69 -7.53 -0.68
C GLY A 94 16.15 -7.95 -0.71
N ASP A 95 16.95 -7.44 0.22
CA ASP A 95 18.35 -7.83 0.31
C ASP A 95 18.52 -9.24 0.91
N ARG A 96 17.46 -9.77 1.50
CA ARG A 96 17.53 -11.07 2.15
C ARG A 96 17.10 -12.22 1.26
N TYR A 97 16.62 -11.94 0.07
CA TYR A 97 16.11 -12.98 -0.82
C TYR A 97 16.81 -12.98 -2.17
N THR A 98 16.60 -14.02 -2.93
CA THR A 98 17.16 -14.19 -4.26
C THR A 98 16.02 -14.38 -5.25
N PRO A 99 15.93 -13.59 -6.32
CA PRO A 99 16.91 -12.55 -6.68
C PRO A 99 16.81 -11.35 -5.74
N ASN A 100 17.91 -10.64 -5.58
CA ASN A 100 17.97 -9.45 -4.74
C ASN A 100 16.95 -8.43 -5.26
N GLY A 101 16.21 -7.81 -4.38
CA GLY A 101 15.18 -6.86 -4.75
C GLY A 101 13.80 -7.50 -4.95
N THR A 102 13.66 -8.77 -4.56
CA THR A 102 12.37 -9.45 -4.55
C THR A 102 12.18 -10.11 -3.20
N ALA A 103 10.96 -10.46 -2.87
CA ALA A 103 10.65 -11.23 -1.67
C ALA A 103 9.30 -11.93 -1.87
N PRO A 104 9.01 -12.97 -1.12
CA PRO A 104 7.69 -13.60 -1.18
C PRO A 104 6.62 -12.62 -0.74
N LEU A 105 5.45 -12.65 -1.35
CA LEU A 105 4.36 -11.76 -1.01
C LEU A 105 3.99 -11.82 0.47
N GLY A 106 4.07 -12.99 1.09
CA GLY A 106 3.78 -13.11 2.53
C GLY A 106 4.69 -12.22 3.38
N ALA A 107 5.99 -12.17 3.04
CA ALA A 107 6.94 -11.32 3.75
C ALA A 107 6.67 -9.84 3.45
N ILE A 108 6.34 -9.50 2.22
CA ILE A 108 6.01 -8.13 1.83
C ILE A 108 4.76 -7.66 2.56
N LEU A 109 3.75 -8.53 2.69
CA LEU A 109 2.55 -8.18 3.41
C LEU A 109 2.79 -7.91 4.88
N GLU A 110 3.68 -8.69 5.51
CA GLU A 110 4.01 -8.47 6.90
C GLU A 110 4.69 -7.11 7.10
N VAL A 111 5.63 -6.77 6.25
CA VAL A 111 6.30 -5.48 6.30
C VAL A 111 5.30 -4.35 6.06
N SER A 112 4.39 -4.54 5.11
CA SER A 112 3.37 -3.54 4.80
C SER A 112 2.41 -3.33 5.99
N LYS A 113 2.02 -4.40 6.67
CA LYS A 113 1.18 -4.29 7.86
C LYS A 113 1.89 -3.61 9.00
N GLN A 114 3.16 -3.94 9.21
CA GLN A 114 3.95 -3.31 10.25
C GLN A 114 4.11 -1.81 9.97
N SER A 115 4.21 -1.44 8.71
CA SER A 115 4.31 -0.05 8.31
C SER A 115 3.06 0.74 8.73
N ILE A 116 1.88 0.13 8.68
CA ILE A 116 0.66 0.79 9.11
C ILE A 116 0.76 1.19 10.57
N ASP A 117 1.36 0.36 11.41
CA ASP A 117 1.49 0.65 12.83
C ASP A 117 2.41 1.85 13.11
N LYS A 118 3.25 2.21 12.15
CA LYS A 118 4.18 3.32 12.31
C LYS A 118 3.63 4.64 11.79
N ILE A 119 2.42 4.65 11.23
CA ILE A 119 1.86 5.89 10.70
C ILE A 119 1.49 6.82 11.86
N SER A 120 2.07 8.02 11.85
CA SER A 120 1.83 8.98 12.91
C SER A 120 0.38 9.43 12.97
N ASP A 121 -0.14 9.53 14.17
CA ASP A 121 -1.50 10.05 14.39
C ASP A 121 -2.64 9.31 13.70
N LEU A 122 -2.41 8.08 13.29
CA LEU A 122 -3.48 7.26 12.75
C LEU A 122 -4.12 6.48 13.90
N PRO A 123 -5.43 6.61 14.12
CA PRO A 123 -6.10 5.92 15.23
C PRO A 123 -5.96 4.40 15.13
N GLU A 124 -5.89 3.74 16.26
CA GLU A 124 -5.75 2.28 16.30
C GLU A 124 -6.86 1.56 15.55
N ASP A 125 -8.09 2.07 15.62
CA ASP A 125 -9.20 1.45 14.90
C ASP A 125 -8.97 1.51 13.39
N CYS A 126 -8.35 2.60 12.92
CA CYS A 126 -8.05 2.75 11.51
C CYS A 126 -6.93 1.79 11.09
N LYS A 127 -5.92 1.62 11.95
CA LYS A 127 -4.85 0.67 11.67
C LYS A 127 -5.41 -0.73 11.54
N LYS A 128 -6.32 -1.12 12.43
CA LYS A 128 -6.92 -2.43 12.39
C LYS A 128 -7.77 -2.60 11.13
N LEU A 129 -8.54 -1.59 10.76
CA LEU A 129 -9.38 -1.65 9.58
C LEU A 129 -8.53 -1.81 8.31
N ALA A 130 -7.43 -1.05 8.24
CA ALA A 130 -6.54 -1.12 7.09
C ALA A 130 -5.94 -2.52 6.93
N LYS A 131 -5.47 -3.12 8.04
CA LYS A 131 -4.91 -4.46 8.00
C LYS A 131 -5.97 -5.49 7.63
N SER A 132 -7.18 -5.33 8.15
CA SER A 132 -8.27 -6.25 7.88
C SER A 132 -8.70 -6.22 6.41
N LYS A 133 -8.85 -5.03 5.85
CA LYS A 133 -9.25 -4.91 4.45
C LYS A 133 -8.16 -5.41 3.51
N LEU A 134 -6.91 -5.15 3.85
CA LEU A 134 -5.79 -5.67 3.07
C LEU A 134 -5.82 -7.20 3.10
N GLY A 135 -6.01 -7.78 4.28
CA GLY A 135 -6.08 -9.24 4.42
C GLY A 135 -7.20 -9.85 3.59
N THR A 136 -8.36 -9.20 3.55
CA THR A 136 -9.47 -9.66 2.74
C THR A 136 -9.13 -9.64 1.25
N GLN A 137 -8.48 -8.58 0.79
CA GLN A 137 -8.11 -8.48 -0.62
C GLN A 137 -7.09 -9.56 -0.99
N VAL A 138 -6.14 -9.82 -0.10
CA VAL A 138 -5.12 -10.83 -0.33
C VAL A 138 -5.75 -12.22 -0.48
N GLN A 139 -6.77 -12.52 0.32
CA GLN A 139 -7.46 -13.80 0.21
C GLN A 139 -8.18 -13.94 -1.13
N GLN A 140 -8.61 -12.83 -1.70
CA GLN A 140 -9.32 -12.85 -2.97
C GLN A 140 -8.41 -12.82 -4.18
N LYS A 141 -7.29 -12.12 -4.08
CA LYS A 141 -6.44 -11.88 -5.23
C LYS A 141 -5.05 -12.48 -5.20
N ASN A 142 -4.37 -12.40 -4.08
CA ASN A 142 -2.98 -12.88 -4.01
C ASN A 142 -2.82 -13.89 -2.89
N ARG A 143 -3.48 -15.01 -3.04
CA ARG A 143 -3.52 -16.00 -1.97
C ARG A 143 -2.21 -16.77 -1.75
N ASP A 144 -1.34 -16.77 -2.74
CA ASP A 144 -0.09 -17.52 -2.62
C ASP A 144 0.98 -16.66 -1.95
N PRO A 145 1.33 -16.93 -0.69
CA PRO A 145 2.33 -16.11 0.03
C PRO A 145 3.74 -16.30 -0.51
N GLU A 146 3.97 -17.36 -1.31
CA GLU A 146 5.29 -17.61 -1.85
C GLU A 146 5.51 -16.92 -3.21
N GLN A 147 4.47 -16.36 -3.80
CA GLN A 147 4.60 -15.66 -5.08
C GLN A 147 5.57 -14.49 -4.92
N PRO A 148 6.64 -14.40 -5.71
CA PRO A 148 7.58 -13.28 -5.58
C PRO A 148 6.97 -11.94 -6.01
N GLY A 149 7.30 -10.89 -5.27
CA GLY A 149 6.97 -9.52 -5.63
C GLY A 149 8.23 -8.67 -5.59
N ARG A 150 8.16 -7.48 -6.17
CA ARG A 150 9.31 -6.57 -6.15
C ARG A 150 9.37 -5.81 -4.85
N THR A 151 10.58 -5.60 -4.37
CA THR A 151 10.79 -4.76 -3.19
C THR A 151 11.46 -3.45 -3.56
N ARG A 152 11.88 -3.28 -4.82
CA ARG A 152 12.44 -2.02 -5.32
C ARG A 152 12.16 -1.91 -6.81
N GLU A 153 12.13 -0.69 -7.30
CA GLU A 153 11.74 -0.42 -8.70
C GLU A 153 12.62 -1.09 -9.74
N ASN A 154 13.88 -1.22 -9.48
CA ASN A 154 14.81 -1.74 -10.46
C ASN A 154 14.87 -3.24 -10.60
N SER A 155 14.20 -3.97 -9.71
CA SER A 155 14.25 -5.42 -9.75
C SER A 155 12.96 -5.97 -10.31
N LEU A 156 13.05 -7.00 -11.10
CA LEU A 156 11.87 -7.63 -11.66
C LEU A 156 11.83 -9.10 -11.27
N PRO A 157 10.70 -9.58 -10.82
CA PRO A 157 10.55 -11.00 -10.54
C PRO A 157 10.63 -11.74 -11.88
N SER A 158 11.32 -12.80 -11.96
CA SER A 158 11.45 -13.53 -13.22
C SER A 158 10.41 -14.59 -13.35
#